data_a38f5c51d6e57e5f82ab05ccff704fd1
#
_entry.id   a38f5c51d6e57e5f82ab05ccff704fd1
#
_cell.length_a   1.000
_cell.length_b   1.000
_cell.length_c   1.000
_cell.angle_alpha   90.00
_cell.angle_beta   90.00
_cell.angle_gamma   90.00
#
_symmetry.space_group_name_H-M   'P 1'
#
loop_
_entity.id
_entity.type
_entity.pdbx_description
1 polymer ?
#
loop_
_entity_poly.entity_id
_entity_poly.type
_entity_poly.pdbx_seq_one_letter_code
_entity_poly.pdbx_strand_id
1 'polypeptide(L)'
;MAERLRHLLFVLNPVSGDINKDELETTVRQICMEHGRTAAFWHTTGKNDLQKLTQYLSTQSYDAVFAIGGDGTVNLVGEALLSTNIPLGILPMGSGNGLSKDLNIPQDMEEALELIWHHEVRAIDTLRVSGHFSAHLADLGFNALIVKRFDEGDTRGPGAYVRIALAEYGVYKPCCYVIETNQETVETEAFMLTIANANTFGSNVVINPNSQIDDGQFEICLIAPFPTEAAPALLYRLYTQDFDNSDYTRRLSCHRASISVPGQQQVLVQVDGEPLELELPIVVEMIPRSLRVLTPRQG
;
A
#
# COMPACT_ATOMS: atom_id res chain seq x y z
N MET A 1 5.90 -26.24 11.92
CA MET A 1 7.22 -25.72 12.36
C MET A 1 7.49 -24.52 11.47
N ALA A 2 7.79 -23.33 12.01
CA ALA A 2 8.19 -22.20 11.19
C ALA A 2 9.46 -22.56 10.43
N GLU A 3 9.47 -22.32 9.11
CA GLU A 3 10.66 -22.49 8.28
C GLU A 3 11.79 -21.63 8.85
N ARG A 4 12.95 -22.22 9.07
CA ARG A 4 14.08 -21.50 9.65
C ARG A 4 14.77 -20.69 8.56
N LEU A 5 14.47 -19.40 8.51
CA LEU A 5 15.13 -18.46 7.60
C LEU A 5 16.63 -18.41 7.89
N ARG A 6 17.49 -18.65 6.89
CA ARG A 6 18.96 -18.67 7.03
C ARG A 6 19.66 -17.65 6.13
N HIS A 7 19.20 -17.55 4.90
CA HIS A 7 19.77 -16.67 3.86
C HIS A 7 18.79 -15.56 3.57
N LEU A 8 19.10 -14.35 4.00
CA LEU A 8 18.23 -13.19 3.94
C LEU A 8 18.78 -12.14 2.98
N LEU A 9 17.90 -11.56 2.16
CA LEU A 9 18.19 -10.38 1.38
C LEU A 9 17.46 -9.19 2.01
N PHE A 10 18.17 -8.08 2.16
CA PHE A 10 17.62 -6.80 2.59
C PHE A 10 17.69 -5.81 1.44
N VAL A 11 16.53 -5.36 0.97
CA VAL A 11 16.40 -4.34 -0.07
C VAL A 11 16.23 -3.00 0.62
N LEU A 12 17.24 -2.15 0.48
CA LEU A 12 17.34 -0.86 1.16
C LEU A 12 17.11 0.29 0.18
N ASN A 13 16.20 1.20 0.53
CA ASN A 13 16.11 2.49 -0.15
C ASN A 13 17.03 3.52 0.56
N PRO A 14 18.12 3.97 -0.07
CA PRO A 14 19.11 4.84 0.57
C PRO A 14 18.55 6.23 0.92
N VAL A 15 17.46 6.67 0.28
CA VAL A 15 16.87 8.00 0.53
C VAL A 15 15.66 7.95 1.49
N SER A 16 15.25 6.79 1.99
CA SER A 16 14.13 6.66 2.92
C SER A 16 14.57 6.85 4.37
N GLY A 17 13.80 7.62 5.18
CA GLY A 17 14.03 7.86 6.61
C GLY A 17 15.32 8.61 6.92
N ASP A 18 15.43 9.11 8.14
CA ASP A 18 16.56 9.94 8.63
C ASP A 18 17.65 9.11 9.37
N ILE A 19 17.74 7.81 9.12
CA ILE A 19 18.67 6.90 9.81
C ILE A 19 19.96 6.74 9.00
N ASN A 20 21.11 6.63 9.67
CA ASN A 20 22.38 6.28 9.06
C ASN A 20 22.32 4.84 8.50
N LYS A 21 22.34 4.72 7.18
CA LYS A 21 22.16 3.42 6.48
C LYS A 21 23.33 2.47 6.69
N ASP A 22 24.55 2.98 6.80
CA ASP A 22 25.75 2.16 7.01
C ASP A 22 25.74 1.53 8.41
N GLU A 23 25.27 2.28 9.41
CA GLU A 23 25.07 1.76 10.78
C GLU A 23 23.96 0.70 10.80
N LEU A 24 22.84 0.95 10.11
CA LEU A 24 21.74 -0.02 10.01
C LEU A 24 22.19 -1.33 9.38
N GLU A 25 22.91 -1.28 8.25
CA GLU A 25 23.45 -2.49 7.63
C GLU A 25 24.39 -3.24 8.55
N THR A 26 25.27 -2.54 9.23
CA THR A 26 26.22 -3.12 10.17
C THR A 26 25.49 -3.82 11.31
N THR A 27 24.49 -3.16 11.88
CA THR A 27 23.66 -3.71 12.95
C THR A 27 22.88 -4.96 12.50
N VAL A 28 22.22 -4.90 11.35
CA VAL A 28 21.46 -6.05 10.81
C VAL A 28 22.38 -7.23 10.50
N ARG A 29 23.59 -6.99 9.93
CA ARG A 29 24.59 -8.04 9.67
C ARG A 29 25.04 -8.70 10.95
N GLN A 30 25.33 -7.90 11.98
CA GLN A 30 25.76 -8.40 13.28
C GLN A 30 24.70 -9.27 13.93
N ILE A 31 23.44 -8.78 14.00
CA ILE A 31 22.31 -9.49 14.56
C ILE A 31 22.08 -10.82 13.81
N CYS A 32 22.10 -10.80 12.48
CA CYS A 32 21.95 -12.03 11.69
C CYS A 32 23.09 -13.03 11.98
N MET A 33 24.34 -12.58 12.05
CA MET A 33 25.50 -13.42 12.31
C MET A 33 25.46 -14.06 13.71
N GLU A 34 25.09 -13.29 14.73
CA GLU A 34 24.94 -13.78 16.11
C GLU A 34 23.90 -14.91 16.23
N HIS A 35 22.89 -14.91 15.34
CA HIS A 35 21.86 -15.93 15.29
C HIS A 35 22.09 -17.00 14.19
N GLY A 36 23.29 -17.06 13.61
CA GLY A 36 23.69 -18.05 12.60
C GLY A 36 22.93 -17.91 11.27
N ARG A 37 22.67 -16.68 10.84
CA ARG A 37 22.05 -16.30 9.56
C ARG A 37 22.98 -15.48 8.72
N THR A 38 22.75 -15.43 7.41
CA THR A 38 23.46 -14.55 6.48
C THR A 38 22.57 -13.43 5.99
N ALA A 39 23.10 -12.21 5.93
CA ALA A 39 22.43 -11.03 5.42
C ALA A 39 23.15 -10.51 4.18
N ALA A 40 22.48 -10.51 3.04
CA ALA A 40 22.88 -9.79 1.84
C ALA A 40 22.10 -8.48 1.74
N PHE A 41 22.68 -7.45 1.12
CA PHE A 41 22.02 -6.16 0.91
C PHE A 41 21.99 -5.80 -0.57
N TRP A 42 20.86 -5.24 -0.98
CA TRP A 42 20.65 -4.70 -2.31
C TRP A 42 20.07 -3.28 -2.16
N HIS A 43 20.65 -2.31 -2.87
CA HIS A 43 20.24 -0.91 -2.77
C HIS A 43 19.42 -0.49 -3.98
N THR A 44 18.29 0.19 -3.74
CA THR A 44 17.53 0.82 -4.82
C THR A 44 18.34 1.97 -5.42
N THR A 45 18.15 2.20 -6.71
CA THR A 45 18.83 3.26 -7.47
C THR A 45 17.86 4.32 -7.99
N GLY A 46 16.55 4.09 -7.86
CA GLY A 46 15.48 4.90 -8.44
C GLY A 46 15.33 4.72 -9.96
N LYS A 47 16.04 3.74 -10.57
CA LYS A 47 16.01 3.53 -12.03
C LYS A 47 15.94 2.04 -12.38
N ASN A 48 14.81 1.61 -12.93
CA ASN A 48 14.57 0.23 -13.37
C ASN A 48 14.82 -0.81 -12.27
N ASP A 49 14.54 -0.45 -11.03
CA ASP A 49 14.87 -1.28 -9.88
C ASP A 49 14.07 -2.58 -9.85
N LEU A 50 12.81 -2.55 -10.29
CA LEU A 50 11.99 -3.76 -10.39
C LEU A 50 12.64 -4.80 -11.31
N GLN A 51 13.03 -4.40 -12.51
CA GLN A 51 13.66 -5.31 -13.47
C GLN A 51 14.98 -5.87 -12.94
N LYS A 52 15.82 -5.00 -12.35
CA LYS A 52 17.12 -5.39 -11.78
C LYS A 52 16.97 -6.33 -10.60
N LEU A 53 16.04 -6.04 -9.68
CA LEU A 53 15.79 -6.86 -8.51
C LEU A 53 15.22 -8.24 -8.92
N THR A 54 14.26 -8.27 -9.83
CA THR A 54 13.70 -9.53 -10.36
C THR A 54 14.80 -10.39 -11.01
N GLN A 55 15.68 -9.78 -11.82
CA GLN A 55 16.81 -10.49 -12.42
C GLN A 55 17.78 -10.98 -11.35
N TYR A 56 18.08 -10.18 -10.34
CA TYR A 56 18.96 -10.56 -9.23
C TYR A 56 18.39 -11.77 -8.46
N LEU A 57 17.10 -11.72 -8.12
CA LEU A 57 16.41 -12.80 -7.41
C LEU A 57 16.35 -14.10 -8.23
N SER A 58 16.34 -14.03 -9.57
CA SER A 58 16.35 -15.23 -10.42
C SER A 58 17.69 -15.99 -10.41
N THR A 59 18.76 -15.34 -9.97
CA THR A 59 20.12 -15.92 -9.94
C THR A 59 20.61 -16.32 -8.55
N GLN A 60 19.87 -15.96 -7.51
CA GLN A 60 20.23 -16.17 -6.12
C GLN A 60 19.06 -16.83 -5.36
N SER A 61 19.39 -17.59 -4.33
CA SER A 61 18.39 -18.22 -3.47
C SER A 61 18.38 -17.58 -2.10
N TYR A 62 17.22 -17.08 -1.69
CA TYR A 62 16.98 -16.50 -0.37
C TYR A 62 15.78 -17.16 0.28
N ASP A 63 15.80 -17.28 1.60
CA ASP A 63 14.67 -17.81 2.38
C ASP A 63 13.61 -16.71 2.64
N ALA A 64 14.03 -15.43 2.67
CA ALA A 64 13.15 -14.27 2.72
C ALA A 64 13.84 -13.03 2.16
N VAL A 65 13.03 -12.08 1.67
CA VAL A 65 13.50 -10.75 1.24
C VAL A 65 12.81 -9.69 2.09
N PHE A 66 13.62 -8.85 2.74
CA PHE A 66 13.15 -7.77 3.59
C PHE A 66 13.21 -6.42 2.84
N ALA A 67 12.08 -5.73 2.77
CA ALA A 67 12.01 -4.35 2.30
C ALA A 67 12.31 -3.40 3.46
N ILE A 68 13.40 -2.64 3.38
CA ILE A 68 13.77 -1.59 4.34
C ILE A 68 13.43 -0.24 3.71
N GLY A 69 12.27 0.32 4.07
CA GLY A 69 11.80 1.58 3.47
C GLY A 69 10.35 1.89 3.77
N GLY A 70 9.79 2.82 3.00
CA GLY A 70 8.36 3.12 3.01
C GLY A 70 7.57 2.28 2.00
N ASP A 71 6.30 2.65 1.79
CA ASP A 71 5.34 1.92 0.94
C ASP A 71 5.87 1.63 -0.47
N GLY A 72 6.56 2.59 -1.12
CA GLY A 72 7.16 2.37 -2.44
C GLY A 72 8.25 1.30 -2.47
N THR A 73 9.05 1.14 -1.41
CA THR A 73 10.04 0.06 -1.32
C THR A 73 9.36 -1.29 -1.09
N VAL A 74 8.33 -1.30 -0.25
CA VAL A 74 7.50 -2.49 0.01
C VAL A 74 6.83 -2.95 -1.28
N ASN A 75 6.29 -2.01 -2.06
CA ASN A 75 5.64 -2.28 -3.33
C ASN A 75 6.61 -2.85 -4.36
N LEU A 76 7.78 -2.24 -4.53
CA LEU A 76 8.85 -2.70 -5.40
C LEU A 76 9.26 -4.15 -5.11
N VAL A 77 9.52 -4.46 -3.83
CA VAL A 77 9.93 -5.80 -3.41
C VAL A 77 8.77 -6.79 -3.54
N GLY A 78 7.56 -6.38 -3.13
CA GLY A 78 6.36 -7.20 -3.28
C GLY A 78 6.11 -7.62 -4.73
N GLU A 79 6.19 -6.67 -5.67
CA GLU A 79 6.02 -6.98 -7.10
C GLU A 79 7.12 -7.90 -7.63
N ALA A 80 8.37 -7.72 -7.23
CA ALA A 80 9.48 -8.59 -7.62
C ALA A 80 9.33 -10.03 -7.11
N LEU A 81 8.58 -10.24 -6.03
CA LEU A 81 8.37 -11.54 -5.39
C LEU A 81 7.14 -12.30 -5.88
N LEU A 82 6.23 -11.69 -6.64
CA LEU A 82 4.96 -12.31 -7.07
C LEU A 82 5.12 -13.67 -7.78
N SER A 83 6.18 -13.84 -8.55
CA SER A 83 6.45 -15.10 -9.27
C SER A 83 7.29 -16.10 -8.46
N THR A 84 7.53 -15.80 -7.17
CA THR A 84 8.38 -16.60 -6.29
C THR A 84 7.58 -17.16 -5.12
N ASN A 85 8.18 -18.11 -4.40
CA ASN A 85 7.64 -18.55 -3.10
C ASN A 85 8.35 -17.88 -1.91
N ILE A 86 9.22 -16.91 -2.19
CA ILE A 86 10.03 -16.23 -1.17
C ILE A 86 9.13 -15.23 -0.42
N PRO A 87 9.02 -15.28 0.91
CA PRO A 87 8.22 -14.34 1.66
C PRO A 87 8.90 -12.96 1.75
N LEU A 88 8.06 -11.92 1.71
CA LEU A 88 8.41 -10.54 1.98
C LEU A 88 8.44 -10.30 3.50
N GLY A 89 9.53 -9.80 4.04
CA GLY A 89 9.59 -9.14 5.34
C GLY A 89 9.50 -7.62 5.15
N ILE A 90 8.92 -6.90 6.09
CA ILE A 90 8.81 -5.45 6.03
C ILE A 90 9.48 -4.85 7.26
N LEU A 91 10.47 -3.97 7.03
CA LEU A 91 11.09 -3.13 8.05
C LEU A 91 10.69 -1.67 7.74
N PRO A 92 9.65 -1.15 8.40
CA PRO A 92 8.99 0.09 7.99
C PRO A 92 9.83 1.31 8.34
N MET A 93 10.16 2.15 7.35
CA MET A 93 10.93 3.39 7.51
C MET A 93 10.29 4.59 6.81
N GLY A 94 9.08 4.46 6.32
CA GLY A 94 8.32 5.53 5.68
C GLY A 94 7.45 6.30 6.67
N SER A 95 6.82 7.37 6.19
CA SER A 95 5.84 8.14 6.96
C SER A 95 4.43 7.52 6.94
N GLY A 96 4.09 6.76 5.91
CA GLY A 96 2.79 6.08 5.74
C GLY A 96 2.79 4.70 6.36
N ASN A 97 3.55 3.79 5.77
CA ASN A 97 3.71 2.38 6.16
C ASN A 97 2.34 1.65 6.24
N GLY A 98 1.47 1.89 5.26
CA GLY A 98 0.08 1.43 5.29
C GLY A 98 -0.03 -0.08 5.41
N LEU A 99 0.55 -0.83 4.46
CA LEU A 99 0.49 -2.29 4.45
C LEU A 99 1.07 -2.91 5.73
N SER A 100 2.19 -2.37 6.25
CA SER A 100 2.80 -2.93 7.45
C SER A 100 1.92 -2.74 8.69
N LYS A 101 1.19 -1.62 8.79
CA LYS A 101 0.23 -1.37 9.87
C LYS A 101 -0.96 -2.32 9.80
N ASP A 102 -1.53 -2.51 8.61
CA ASP A 102 -2.66 -3.42 8.41
C ASP A 102 -2.28 -4.90 8.68
N LEU A 103 -1.02 -5.26 8.49
CA LEU A 103 -0.48 -6.57 8.85
C LEU A 103 0.03 -6.66 10.30
N ASN A 104 -0.20 -5.63 11.12
CA ASN A 104 0.27 -5.53 12.51
C ASN A 104 1.78 -5.72 12.67
N ILE A 105 2.56 -5.34 11.67
CA ILE A 105 4.02 -5.36 11.73
C ILE A 105 4.47 -4.19 12.62
N PRO A 106 5.36 -4.43 13.60
CA PRO A 106 5.88 -3.37 14.46
C PRO A 106 6.48 -2.22 13.66
N GLN A 107 6.20 -0.99 14.10
CA GLN A 107 6.71 0.22 13.44
C GLN A 107 8.09 0.64 13.97
N ASP A 108 8.50 0.07 15.07
CA ASP A 108 9.87 0.17 15.58
C ASP A 108 10.77 -0.82 14.84
N MET A 109 11.99 -0.39 14.48
CA MET A 109 12.91 -1.18 13.68
C MET A 109 13.41 -2.43 14.42
N GLU A 110 13.73 -2.30 15.70
CA GLU A 110 14.25 -3.43 16.50
C GLU A 110 13.18 -4.49 16.69
N GLU A 111 11.94 -4.06 16.98
CA GLU A 111 10.80 -4.96 17.10
C GLU A 111 10.44 -5.62 15.74
N ALA A 112 10.53 -4.88 14.63
CA ALA A 112 10.27 -5.43 13.30
C ALA A 112 11.33 -6.47 12.87
N LEU A 113 12.58 -6.33 13.31
CA LEU A 113 13.64 -7.31 13.09
C LEU A 113 13.36 -8.65 13.78
N GLU A 114 12.53 -8.67 14.85
CA GLU A 114 12.11 -9.92 15.49
C GLU A 114 11.35 -10.85 14.54
N LEU A 115 10.76 -10.33 13.45
CA LEU A 115 10.15 -11.16 12.41
C LEU A 115 11.12 -12.15 11.76
N ILE A 116 12.44 -11.91 11.83
CA ILE A 116 13.43 -12.85 11.29
C ILE A 116 13.34 -14.21 11.99
N TRP A 117 12.94 -14.25 13.26
CA TRP A 117 12.85 -15.47 14.05
C TRP A 117 11.49 -15.74 14.69
N HIS A 118 10.65 -14.71 14.83
CA HIS A 118 9.32 -14.81 15.42
C HIS A 118 8.23 -14.38 14.43
N HIS A 119 7.96 -15.20 13.42
CA HIS A 119 7.01 -14.90 12.35
C HIS A 119 6.05 -16.06 12.10
N GLU A 120 4.99 -15.75 11.40
CA GLU A 120 4.23 -16.66 10.55
C GLU A 120 4.27 -16.15 9.10
N VAL A 121 4.01 -17.04 8.14
CA VAL A 121 3.90 -16.66 6.73
C VAL A 121 2.43 -16.59 6.37
N ARG A 122 1.96 -15.39 6.04
CA ARG A 122 0.60 -15.15 5.54
C ARG A 122 0.64 -14.92 4.04
N ALA A 123 -0.21 -15.61 3.29
CA ALA A 123 -0.41 -15.34 1.86
C ALA A 123 -1.53 -14.31 1.72
N ILE A 124 -1.20 -13.12 1.25
CA ILE A 124 -2.15 -12.03 1.04
C ILE A 124 -2.52 -11.90 -0.44
N ASP A 125 -3.68 -11.33 -0.68
CA ASP A 125 -4.14 -10.96 -1.99
C ASP A 125 -3.43 -9.68 -2.46
N THR A 126 -3.35 -9.49 -3.78
CA THR A 126 -2.84 -8.25 -4.37
C THR A 126 -3.74 -7.81 -5.51
N LEU A 127 -3.57 -6.59 -5.98
CA LEU A 127 -4.35 -6.02 -7.07
C LEU A 127 -3.48 -5.78 -8.31
N ARG A 128 -4.12 -5.83 -9.48
CA ARG A 128 -3.64 -5.20 -10.71
C ARG A 128 -4.59 -4.06 -11.07
N VAL A 129 -4.08 -2.85 -11.04
CA VAL A 129 -4.81 -1.62 -11.37
C VAL A 129 -4.30 -1.13 -12.73
N SER A 130 -5.04 -1.41 -13.80
CA SER A 130 -4.60 -1.18 -15.19
C SER A 130 -3.18 -1.66 -15.47
N GLY A 131 -2.84 -2.86 -14.95
CA GLY A 131 -1.51 -3.47 -15.09
C GLY A 131 -0.49 -3.11 -14.00
N HIS A 132 -0.73 -2.08 -13.20
CA HIS A 132 0.13 -1.70 -12.08
C HIS A 132 -0.15 -2.58 -10.86
N PHE A 133 0.90 -3.01 -10.20
CA PHE A 133 0.81 -3.78 -8.96
C PHE A 133 0.38 -2.89 -7.79
N SER A 134 -0.49 -3.42 -6.93
CA SER A 134 -0.80 -2.83 -5.64
C SER A 134 -1.00 -3.94 -4.61
N ALA A 135 -0.37 -3.81 -3.47
CA ALA A 135 -0.59 -4.68 -2.32
C ALA A 135 -1.56 -4.07 -1.31
N HIS A 136 -1.83 -2.77 -1.39
CA HIS A 136 -2.54 -2.03 -0.36
C HIS A 136 -3.80 -1.35 -0.88
N LEU A 137 -3.67 -0.23 -1.61
CA LEU A 137 -4.82 0.51 -2.13
C LEU A 137 -4.48 1.42 -3.32
N ALA A 138 -5.53 1.77 -4.07
CA ALA A 138 -5.44 2.80 -5.10
C ALA A 138 -6.63 3.77 -4.98
N ASP A 139 -6.44 5.02 -5.37
CA ASP A 139 -7.49 6.04 -5.31
C ASP A 139 -7.66 6.79 -6.62
N LEU A 140 -8.89 7.21 -6.86
CA LEU A 140 -9.27 8.20 -7.83
C LEU A 140 -9.93 9.39 -7.11
N GLY A 141 -9.90 10.54 -7.74
CA GLY A 141 -10.57 11.73 -7.21
C GLY A 141 -9.70 12.51 -6.22
N PHE A 142 -10.30 12.97 -5.13
CA PHE A 142 -9.66 13.93 -4.23
C PHE A 142 -8.35 13.42 -3.64
N ASN A 143 -8.31 12.16 -3.16
CA ASN A 143 -7.09 11.63 -2.54
C ASN A 143 -5.94 11.47 -3.56
N ALA A 144 -6.23 11.03 -4.79
CA ALA A 144 -5.22 10.96 -5.85
C ALA A 144 -4.61 12.35 -6.14
N LEU A 145 -5.45 13.41 -6.13
CA LEU A 145 -4.98 14.79 -6.27
C LEU A 145 -4.06 15.19 -5.11
N ILE A 146 -4.43 14.87 -3.87
CA ILE A 146 -3.61 15.21 -2.70
C ILE A 146 -2.24 14.51 -2.77
N VAL A 147 -2.23 13.23 -3.12
CA VAL A 147 -0.98 12.46 -3.27
C VAL A 147 -0.11 13.07 -4.36
N LYS A 148 -0.66 13.44 -5.51
CA LYS A 148 0.08 14.11 -6.59
C LYS A 148 0.69 15.44 -6.11
N ARG A 149 -0.10 16.30 -5.44
CA ARG A 149 0.39 17.57 -4.89
C ARG A 149 1.46 17.39 -3.81
N PHE A 150 1.33 16.33 -3.01
CA PHE A 150 2.32 15.97 -2.01
C PHE A 150 3.62 15.49 -2.64
N ASP A 151 3.55 14.73 -3.71
CA ASP A 151 4.72 14.25 -4.46
C ASP A 151 5.45 15.39 -5.19
N GLU A 152 4.71 16.31 -5.80
CA GLU A 152 5.25 17.52 -6.45
C GLU A 152 5.85 18.55 -5.46
N GLY A 153 5.52 18.47 -4.17
CA GLY A 153 5.92 19.45 -3.15
C GLY A 153 7.25 19.12 -2.47
N ASP A 154 7.90 20.17 -1.92
CA ASP A 154 9.17 20.08 -1.20
C ASP A 154 9.02 19.69 0.28
N THR A 155 7.80 19.79 0.83
CA THR A 155 7.52 19.50 2.25
C THR A 155 6.99 18.08 2.42
N ARG A 156 7.48 17.37 3.42
CA ARG A 156 7.08 15.99 3.72
C ARG A 156 6.39 15.89 5.09
N GLY A 157 5.75 14.77 5.36
CA GLY A 157 5.10 14.46 6.63
C GLY A 157 3.61 14.80 6.70
N PRO A 158 2.93 14.37 7.78
CA PRO A 158 1.46 14.46 7.90
C PRO A 158 0.91 15.91 7.84
N GLY A 159 1.65 16.87 8.37
CA GLY A 159 1.24 18.29 8.36
C GLY A 159 1.19 18.90 6.95
N ALA A 160 2.10 18.48 6.06
CA ALA A 160 2.07 18.92 4.65
C ALA A 160 0.85 18.34 3.94
N TYR A 161 0.54 17.08 4.16
CA TYR A 161 -0.63 16.40 3.60
C TYR A 161 -1.95 17.11 4.00
N VAL A 162 -2.13 17.39 5.29
CA VAL A 162 -3.31 18.10 5.80
C VAL A 162 -3.43 19.50 5.19
N ARG A 163 -2.32 20.24 5.10
CA ARG A 163 -2.33 21.59 4.49
C ARG A 163 -2.75 21.54 3.02
N ILE A 164 -2.26 20.60 2.25
CA ILE A 164 -2.63 20.41 0.84
C ILE A 164 -4.12 20.05 0.76
N ALA A 165 -4.59 19.10 1.57
CA ALA A 165 -5.99 18.71 1.59
C ALA A 165 -6.93 19.90 1.88
N LEU A 166 -6.60 20.76 2.84
CA LEU A 166 -7.38 21.96 3.14
C LEU A 166 -7.36 22.98 1.99
N ALA A 167 -6.22 23.14 1.31
CA ALA A 167 -6.10 24.08 0.18
C ALA A 167 -6.91 23.61 -1.05
N GLU A 168 -6.85 22.32 -1.36
CA GLU A 168 -7.53 21.76 -2.54
C GLU A 168 -9.03 21.51 -2.29
N TYR A 169 -9.49 21.31 -1.05
CA TYR A 169 -10.88 20.99 -0.72
C TYR A 169 -11.88 22.01 -1.29
N GLY A 170 -11.58 23.31 -1.18
CA GLY A 170 -12.49 24.38 -1.60
C GLY A 170 -12.60 24.57 -3.12
N VAL A 171 -11.67 24.00 -3.89
CA VAL A 171 -11.60 24.16 -5.36
C VAL A 171 -11.85 22.86 -6.11
N TYR A 172 -11.74 21.70 -5.42
CA TYR A 172 -11.96 20.41 -6.02
C TYR A 172 -13.42 20.19 -6.43
N LYS A 173 -13.61 19.60 -7.61
CA LYS A 173 -14.94 19.26 -8.13
C LYS A 173 -15.05 17.74 -8.23
N PRO A 174 -16.06 17.14 -7.59
CA PRO A 174 -16.35 15.72 -7.74
C PRO A 174 -16.59 15.32 -9.19
N CYS A 175 -16.34 14.05 -9.50
CA CYS A 175 -16.56 13.48 -10.83
C CYS A 175 -17.67 12.43 -10.81
N CYS A 176 -18.36 12.27 -11.97
CA CYS A 176 -19.23 11.12 -12.20
C CYS A 176 -18.38 9.92 -12.62
N TYR A 177 -18.60 8.80 -11.97
CA TYR A 177 -17.97 7.52 -12.27
C TYR A 177 -19.00 6.50 -12.72
N VAL A 178 -18.66 5.70 -13.71
CA VAL A 178 -19.39 4.47 -14.07
C VAL A 178 -18.50 3.31 -13.61
N ILE A 179 -19.00 2.54 -12.66
CA ILE A 179 -18.29 1.44 -12.01
C ILE A 179 -19.00 0.15 -12.37
N GLU A 180 -18.36 -0.67 -13.16
CA GLU A 180 -18.85 -2.01 -13.55
C GLU A 180 -18.09 -3.04 -12.71
N THR A 181 -18.78 -3.76 -11.84
CA THR A 181 -18.25 -4.86 -11.05
C THR A 181 -18.73 -6.20 -11.62
N ASN A 182 -18.24 -7.30 -11.04
CA ASN A 182 -18.77 -8.63 -11.35
C ASN A 182 -20.22 -8.86 -10.84
N GLN A 183 -20.79 -7.92 -10.08
CA GLN A 183 -22.13 -8.06 -9.46
C GLN A 183 -23.12 -7.04 -10.02
N GLU A 184 -22.71 -5.80 -10.17
CA GLU A 184 -23.59 -4.69 -10.55
C GLU A 184 -22.83 -3.59 -11.33
N THR A 185 -23.58 -2.73 -12.01
CA THR A 185 -23.08 -1.47 -12.57
C THR A 185 -23.67 -0.30 -11.76
N VAL A 186 -22.80 0.59 -11.31
CA VAL A 186 -23.16 1.77 -10.52
C VAL A 186 -22.70 3.01 -11.25
N GLU A 187 -23.62 3.96 -11.49
CA GLU A 187 -23.28 5.30 -11.94
C GLU A 187 -23.49 6.27 -10.76
N THR A 188 -22.45 6.98 -10.36
CA THR A 188 -22.49 7.85 -9.19
C THR A 188 -21.51 9.01 -9.29
N GLU A 189 -21.86 10.14 -8.70
CA GLU A 189 -20.92 11.21 -8.43
C GLU A 189 -20.16 10.90 -7.14
N ALA A 190 -18.83 11.01 -7.17
CA ALA A 190 -18.02 10.80 -5.99
C ALA A 190 -16.97 11.90 -5.82
N PHE A 191 -16.77 12.32 -4.56
CA PHE A 191 -15.67 13.17 -4.13
C PHE A 191 -14.35 12.38 -4.13
N MET A 192 -14.41 11.11 -3.73
CA MET A 192 -13.29 10.19 -3.68
C MET A 192 -13.76 8.77 -3.92
N LEU A 193 -12.96 8.00 -4.65
CA LEU A 193 -13.14 6.57 -4.88
C LEU A 193 -11.84 5.86 -4.50
N THR A 194 -11.91 4.94 -3.54
CA THR A 194 -10.78 4.12 -3.12
C THR A 194 -11.02 2.66 -3.48
N ILE A 195 -10.05 2.05 -4.12
CA ILE A 195 -9.96 0.61 -4.38
C ILE A 195 -9.09 0.05 -3.25
N ALA A 196 -9.69 -0.64 -2.30
CA ALA A 196 -9.05 -1.03 -1.05
C ALA A 196 -8.91 -2.55 -0.94
N ASN A 197 -7.68 -3.05 -0.88
CA ASN A 197 -7.34 -4.42 -0.51
C ASN A 197 -7.12 -4.57 1.02
N ALA A 198 -7.01 -3.44 1.72
CA ALA A 198 -6.71 -3.38 3.15
C ALA A 198 -7.54 -2.27 3.84
N ASN A 199 -7.35 -2.07 5.16
CA ASN A 199 -8.24 -1.23 5.95
C ASN A 199 -7.94 0.27 5.86
N THR A 200 -6.65 0.66 5.84
CA THR A 200 -6.24 2.03 6.17
C THR A 200 -5.55 2.76 5.02
N PHE A 201 -5.69 4.10 4.99
CA PHE A 201 -4.83 4.96 4.15
C PHE A 201 -3.40 5.15 4.70
N GLY A 202 -3.04 4.54 5.80
CA GLY A 202 -1.97 4.99 6.65
C GLY A 202 -2.47 6.04 7.64
N SER A 203 -1.62 6.55 8.52
CA SER A 203 -1.98 7.58 9.52
C SER A 203 -3.27 7.31 10.32
N ASN A 204 -3.66 6.03 10.48
CA ASN A 204 -4.84 5.56 11.22
C ASN A 204 -6.21 6.02 10.66
N VAL A 205 -6.27 6.46 9.41
CA VAL A 205 -7.54 6.76 8.73
C VAL A 205 -8.05 5.48 8.09
N VAL A 206 -9.17 4.95 8.58
CA VAL A 206 -9.76 3.69 8.12
C VAL A 206 -10.82 3.97 7.06
N ILE A 207 -10.56 3.54 5.82
CA ILE A 207 -11.50 3.70 4.70
C ILE A 207 -12.32 2.44 4.46
N ASN A 208 -11.78 1.28 4.82
CA ASN A 208 -12.39 -0.03 4.58
C ASN A 208 -12.38 -0.86 5.87
N PRO A 209 -13.23 -0.53 6.85
CA PRO A 209 -13.25 -1.24 8.13
C PRO A 209 -13.60 -2.72 7.97
N ASN A 210 -12.92 -3.57 8.72
CA ASN A 210 -13.09 -5.03 8.73
C ASN A 210 -12.72 -5.74 7.41
N SER A 211 -11.91 -5.15 6.56
CA SER A 211 -11.37 -5.81 5.38
C SER A 211 -10.49 -7.02 5.75
N GLN A 212 -10.54 -8.05 4.91
CA GLN A 212 -9.69 -9.23 5.02
C GLN A 212 -8.77 -9.30 3.80
N ILE A 213 -7.50 -9.10 4.01
CA ILE A 213 -6.49 -8.98 2.95
C ILE A 213 -6.20 -10.33 2.21
N ASP A 214 -6.96 -11.40 2.51
CA ASP A 214 -6.75 -12.75 1.97
C ASP A 214 -8.06 -13.52 1.68
N ASP A 215 -9.18 -12.80 1.48
CA ASP A 215 -10.52 -13.37 1.21
C ASP A 215 -10.88 -13.44 -0.30
N GLY A 216 -10.00 -12.96 -1.17
CA GLY A 216 -10.17 -12.96 -2.63
C GLY A 216 -11.05 -11.82 -3.13
N GLN A 217 -11.32 -10.80 -2.32
CA GLN A 217 -12.11 -9.64 -2.68
C GLN A 217 -11.38 -8.34 -2.35
N PHE A 218 -11.77 -7.27 -3.01
CA PHE A 218 -11.43 -5.91 -2.65
C PHE A 218 -12.70 -5.06 -2.59
N GLU A 219 -12.64 -3.97 -1.88
CA GLU A 219 -13.75 -3.03 -1.79
C GLU A 219 -13.48 -1.77 -2.60
N ILE A 220 -14.53 -1.29 -3.27
CA ILE A 220 -14.59 0.08 -3.80
C ILE A 220 -15.32 0.92 -2.78
N CYS A 221 -14.58 1.77 -2.07
CA CYS A 221 -15.08 2.66 -1.06
C CYS A 221 -15.31 4.05 -1.68
N LEU A 222 -16.56 4.48 -1.70
CA LEU A 222 -16.99 5.73 -2.30
C LEU A 222 -17.32 6.75 -1.21
N ILE A 223 -16.83 7.97 -1.37
CA ILE A 223 -17.31 9.14 -0.64
C ILE A 223 -18.02 10.04 -1.64
N ALA A 224 -19.34 10.16 -1.52
CA ALA A 224 -20.16 11.05 -2.32
C ALA A 224 -19.85 12.54 -2.00
N PRO A 225 -20.24 13.48 -2.85
CA PRO A 225 -20.18 14.90 -2.51
C PRO A 225 -20.96 15.19 -1.23
N PHE A 226 -20.38 16.00 -0.35
CA PHE A 226 -20.96 16.35 0.94
C PHE A 226 -20.80 17.84 1.23
N PRO A 227 -21.73 18.45 2.00
CA PRO A 227 -21.59 19.84 2.40
C PRO A 227 -20.45 20.02 3.40
N THR A 228 -19.80 21.19 3.40
CA THR A 228 -18.64 21.48 4.24
C THR A 228 -18.89 21.19 5.73
N GLU A 229 -20.11 21.42 6.20
CA GLU A 229 -20.54 21.19 7.58
C GLU A 229 -20.51 19.71 7.98
N ALA A 230 -20.61 18.78 7.00
CA ALA A 230 -20.54 17.35 7.23
C ALA A 230 -19.08 16.83 7.32
N ALA A 231 -18.09 17.60 6.85
CA ALA A 231 -16.69 17.17 6.81
C ALA A 231 -16.13 16.72 8.18
N PRO A 232 -16.37 17.43 9.31
CA PRO A 232 -15.87 16.99 10.61
C PRO A 232 -16.48 15.66 11.07
N ALA A 233 -17.78 15.45 10.80
CA ALA A 233 -18.46 14.21 11.18
C ALA A 233 -17.97 13.03 10.32
N LEU A 234 -17.77 13.25 9.02
CA LEU A 234 -17.22 12.25 8.12
C LEU A 234 -15.78 11.86 8.51
N LEU A 235 -14.94 12.85 8.79
CA LEU A 235 -13.57 12.60 9.25
C LEU A 235 -13.55 11.82 10.57
N TYR A 236 -14.42 12.17 11.53
CA TYR A 236 -14.57 11.44 12.79
C TYR A 236 -14.91 9.96 12.53
N ARG A 237 -15.84 9.67 11.62
CA ARG A 237 -16.21 8.29 11.25
C ARG A 237 -15.04 7.50 10.65
N LEU A 238 -14.20 8.13 9.81
CA LEU A 238 -13.01 7.50 9.27
C LEU A 238 -12.00 7.11 10.37
N TYR A 239 -11.88 7.93 11.42
CA TYR A 239 -11.02 7.60 12.57
C TYR A 239 -11.63 6.58 13.53
N THR A 240 -12.96 6.49 13.61
CA THR A 240 -13.67 5.56 14.50
C THR A 240 -14.10 4.28 13.82
N GLN A 241 -13.65 4.02 12.59
CA GLN A 241 -13.98 2.84 11.81
C GLN A 241 -15.49 2.67 11.52
N ASP A 242 -16.22 3.79 11.44
CA ASP A 242 -17.66 3.85 11.27
C ASP A 242 -18.05 4.29 9.84
N PHE A 243 -17.31 3.82 8.84
CA PHE A 243 -17.47 4.20 7.44
C PHE A 243 -18.89 3.94 6.90
N ASP A 244 -19.44 2.77 7.19
CA ASP A 244 -20.70 2.31 6.60
C ASP A 244 -21.97 3.04 7.13
N ASN A 245 -21.86 3.79 8.23
CA ASN A 245 -23.00 4.47 8.86
C ASN A 245 -23.18 5.93 8.44
N SER A 246 -22.64 6.34 7.28
CA SER A 246 -22.80 7.69 6.74
C SER A 246 -23.64 7.67 5.48
N ASP A 247 -24.51 8.67 5.30
CA ASP A 247 -25.28 8.88 4.05
C ASP A 247 -24.37 9.26 2.85
N TYR A 248 -23.11 9.63 3.12
CA TYR A 248 -22.15 10.03 2.11
C TYR A 248 -21.16 8.94 1.73
N THR A 249 -21.27 7.74 2.33
CA THR A 249 -20.35 6.65 2.06
C THR A 249 -21.07 5.43 1.52
N ARG A 250 -20.40 4.74 0.60
CA ARG A 250 -20.89 3.46 0.05
C ARG A 250 -19.72 2.54 -0.20
N ARG A 251 -19.90 1.26 0.02
CA ARG A 251 -18.90 0.22 -0.23
C ARG A 251 -19.45 -0.84 -1.18
N LEU A 252 -18.62 -1.26 -2.16
CA LEU A 252 -18.94 -2.32 -3.11
C LEU A 252 -17.84 -3.37 -3.01
N SER A 253 -18.19 -4.61 -2.65
CA SER A 253 -17.23 -5.72 -2.58
C SER A 253 -17.20 -6.46 -3.92
N CYS A 254 -16.03 -6.71 -4.47
CA CYS A 254 -15.87 -7.37 -5.77
C CYS A 254 -14.47 -7.99 -5.92
N HIS A 255 -14.28 -8.81 -6.96
CA HIS A 255 -12.97 -9.36 -7.33
C HIS A 255 -12.47 -8.81 -8.69
N ARG A 256 -13.32 -8.11 -9.39
CA ARG A 256 -12.98 -7.39 -10.63
C ARG A 256 -13.87 -6.17 -10.79
N ALA A 257 -13.28 -5.09 -11.26
CA ALA A 257 -14.01 -3.87 -11.61
C ALA A 257 -13.45 -3.19 -12.85
N SER A 258 -14.30 -2.41 -13.53
CA SER A 258 -13.93 -1.47 -14.59
C SER A 258 -14.51 -0.11 -14.23
N ILE A 259 -13.68 0.92 -14.16
CA ILE A 259 -14.06 2.25 -13.71
C ILE A 259 -13.84 3.23 -14.86
N SER A 260 -14.89 3.92 -15.27
CA SER A 260 -14.87 4.93 -16.33
C SER A 260 -15.32 6.29 -15.79
N VAL A 261 -14.83 7.37 -16.42
CA VAL A 261 -15.27 8.75 -16.20
C VAL A 261 -15.84 9.26 -17.51
N PRO A 262 -17.17 9.52 -17.61
CA PRO A 262 -17.79 9.94 -18.86
C PRO A 262 -17.14 11.18 -19.47
N GLY A 263 -16.79 11.11 -20.76
CA GLY A 263 -16.17 12.21 -21.49
C GLY A 263 -14.67 12.39 -21.28
N GLN A 264 -14.01 11.55 -20.50
CA GLN A 264 -12.56 11.57 -20.31
C GLN A 264 -11.90 10.35 -20.96
N GLN A 265 -10.63 10.49 -21.35
CA GLN A 265 -9.80 9.40 -21.89
C GLN A 265 -8.73 8.94 -20.88
N GLN A 266 -8.35 9.82 -19.98
CA GLN A 266 -7.35 9.56 -18.94
C GLN A 266 -7.85 10.11 -17.61
N VAL A 267 -7.35 9.55 -16.52
CA VAL A 267 -7.66 9.98 -15.16
C VAL A 267 -6.42 9.85 -14.28
N LEU A 268 -6.31 10.75 -13.30
CA LEU A 268 -5.33 10.67 -12.25
C LEU A 268 -5.74 9.56 -11.27
N VAL A 269 -4.84 8.62 -11.05
CA VAL A 269 -4.94 7.54 -10.07
C VAL A 269 -3.71 7.60 -9.18
N GLN A 270 -3.83 7.33 -7.92
CA GLN A 270 -2.68 6.94 -7.11
C GLN A 270 -2.72 5.42 -6.86
N VAL A 271 -1.58 4.75 -6.88
CA VAL A 271 -1.43 3.32 -6.57
C VAL A 271 -0.34 3.19 -5.51
N ASP A 272 -0.70 2.72 -4.31
CA ASP A 272 0.20 2.59 -3.15
C ASP A 272 1.08 3.84 -2.90
N GLY A 273 0.50 5.03 -3.08
CA GLY A 273 1.15 6.32 -2.87
C GLY A 273 1.87 6.90 -4.10
N GLU A 274 1.89 6.22 -5.24
CA GLU A 274 2.47 6.71 -6.50
C GLU A 274 1.38 7.31 -7.40
N PRO A 275 1.44 8.61 -7.75
CA PRO A 275 0.48 9.25 -8.64
C PRO A 275 0.77 8.92 -10.10
N LEU A 276 -0.24 8.46 -10.84
CA LEU A 276 -0.18 8.02 -12.22
C LEU A 276 -1.32 8.64 -13.04
N GLU A 277 -1.05 9.03 -14.29
CA GLU A 277 -2.09 9.35 -15.28
C GLU A 277 -2.34 8.09 -16.12
N LEU A 278 -3.51 7.49 -15.98
CA LEU A 278 -3.85 6.23 -16.61
C LEU A 278 -4.98 6.39 -17.63
N GLU A 279 -4.95 5.58 -18.68
CA GLU A 279 -6.02 5.51 -19.68
C GLU A 279 -7.27 4.83 -19.10
N LEU A 280 -8.45 5.36 -19.46
CA LEU A 280 -9.74 4.80 -19.10
C LEU A 280 -10.18 3.70 -20.09
N PRO A 281 -10.90 2.68 -19.65
CA PRO A 281 -11.32 2.43 -18.27
C PRO A 281 -10.19 1.92 -17.38
N ILE A 282 -10.23 2.28 -16.09
CA ILE A 282 -9.35 1.66 -15.09
C ILE A 282 -9.86 0.26 -14.80
N VAL A 283 -9.08 -0.74 -15.17
CA VAL A 283 -9.41 -2.14 -14.90
C VAL A 283 -8.70 -2.60 -13.63
N VAL A 284 -9.47 -3.15 -12.70
CA VAL A 284 -8.97 -3.67 -11.44
C VAL A 284 -9.25 -5.16 -11.35
N GLU A 285 -8.23 -5.93 -11.05
CA GLU A 285 -8.32 -7.37 -10.88
C GLU A 285 -7.64 -7.81 -9.58
N MET A 286 -8.35 -8.62 -8.79
CA MET A 286 -7.82 -9.29 -7.62
C MET A 286 -6.97 -10.50 -8.06
N ILE A 287 -5.79 -10.63 -7.44
CA ILE A 287 -4.92 -11.80 -7.59
C ILE A 287 -4.81 -12.48 -6.23
N PRO A 288 -5.64 -13.52 -5.98
CA PRO A 288 -5.74 -14.12 -4.67
C PRO A 288 -4.42 -14.76 -4.23
N ARG A 289 -4.06 -14.56 -2.96
CA ARG A 289 -2.92 -15.18 -2.25
C ARG A 289 -1.61 -15.15 -3.01
N SER A 290 -1.39 -14.04 -3.74
CA SER A 290 -0.28 -13.90 -4.68
C SER A 290 1.03 -13.46 -4.06
N LEU A 291 1.00 -12.88 -2.84
CA LEU A 291 2.18 -12.42 -2.12
C LEU A 291 2.25 -13.07 -0.74
N ARG A 292 3.37 -13.71 -0.44
CA ARG A 292 3.66 -14.26 0.89
C ARG A 292 4.36 -13.20 1.73
N VAL A 293 3.89 -12.94 2.95
CA VAL A 293 4.44 -11.91 3.84
C VAL A 293 4.72 -12.51 5.21
N LEU A 294 5.85 -12.10 5.82
CA LEU A 294 6.18 -12.41 7.21
C LEU A 294 5.38 -11.48 8.12
N THR A 295 4.56 -12.03 8.99
CA THR A 295 3.75 -11.29 9.95
C THR A 295 4.02 -11.76 11.38
N PRO A 296 3.75 -10.94 12.39
CA PRO A 296 3.76 -11.40 13.77
C PRO A 296 2.80 -12.58 13.96
N ARG A 297 3.17 -13.53 14.81
CA ARG A 297 2.26 -14.64 15.16
C ARG A 297 1.04 -14.07 15.86
N GLN A 298 -0.12 -14.47 15.39
CA GLN A 298 -1.34 -14.22 16.15
C GLN A 298 -1.33 -15.12 17.39
N GLY A 299 -1.33 -14.52 18.59
CA GLY A 299 -1.31 -15.20 19.87
C GLY A 299 -2.59 -15.96 20.19
#